data_cdb757b925e06876fe50de51422fda93
#
_entry.id   cdb757b925e06876fe50de51422fda93
#
_cell.length_a   1.000
_cell.length_b   1.000
_cell.length_c   1.000
_cell.angle_alpha   90.00
_cell.angle_beta   90.00
_cell.angle_gamma   90.00
#
_symmetry.space_group_name_H-M   'P 1'
#
loop_
_entity.id
_entity.type
_entity.pdbx_description
1 polymer ?
#
loop_
_entity_poly.entity_id
_entity_poly.type
_entity_poly.pdbx_seq_one_letter_code
_entity_poly.pdbx_strand_id
1 'polypeptide(L)'
;MTRHVDAGELRTRITVYDLPRDEKGEVLRDDDGYPAQEPVNVFGPGGGRSCKWEDAWGSQVYAARQAGVTDPATLTLRYTPRITTTCTIYRGRDPRPYEVISVRDIGDRHAWMEVKVQRKEAAK
;
A
#
# COMPACT_ATOMS: atom_id res chain seq x y z
N MET A 1 -12.52 12.61 -17.47
CA MET A 1 -11.49 13.63 -17.19
C MET A 1 -10.22 12.96 -16.71
N THR A 2 -9.11 13.27 -17.33
CA THR A 2 -7.83 12.69 -16.94
C THR A 2 -7.32 13.41 -15.70
N ARG A 3 -7.08 12.65 -14.65
CA ARG A 3 -6.48 13.22 -13.43
C ARG A 3 -5.03 13.56 -13.71
N HIS A 4 -4.67 14.82 -13.50
CA HIS A 4 -3.29 15.26 -13.65
C HIS A 4 -2.56 15.09 -12.30
N VAL A 5 -1.44 14.39 -12.33
CA VAL A 5 -0.58 14.23 -11.15
C VAL A 5 0.75 14.89 -11.44
N ASP A 6 1.11 15.84 -10.58
CA ASP A 6 2.38 16.54 -10.67
C ASP A 6 3.43 15.76 -9.86
N ALA A 7 4.57 15.45 -10.49
CA ALA A 7 5.66 14.75 -9.82
C ALA A 7 6.15 15.48 -8.57
N GLY A 8 6.02 16.82 -8.52
CA GLY A 8 6.38 17.62 -7.34
C GLY A 8 5.51 17.37 -6.12
N GLU A 9 4.35 16.73 -6.30
CA GLU A 9 3.46 16.36 -5.19
C GLU A 9 3.86 15.04 -4.51
N LEU A 10 4.81 14.29 -5.08
CA LEU A 10 5.26 13.00 -4.56
C LEU A 10 6.29 13.21 -3.45
N ARG A 11 5.83 13.73 -2.31
CA ARG A 11 6.69 14.16 -1.21
C ARG A 11 6.81 13.15 -0.07
N THR A 12 5.94 12.15 -0.03
CA THR A 12 5.93 11.15 1.04
C THR A 12 6.63 9.90 0.58
N ARG A 13 7.63 9.46 1.34
CA ARG A 13 8.35 8.22 1.06
C ARG A 13 7.65 7.07 1.76
N ILE A 14 7.40 6.00 1.03
CA ILE A 14 6.82 4.78 1.60
C ILE A 14 7.73 3.58 1.34
N THR A 15 7.65 2.61 2.26
CA THR A 15 8.22 1.28 2.04
C THR A 15 7.07 0.28 2.00
N VAL A 16 7.22 -0.77 1.23
CA VAL A 16 6.17 -1.76 0.99
C VAL A 16 6.70 -3.16 1.22
N TYR A 17 6.00 -3.93 2.03
CA TYR A 17 6.38 -5.29 2.39
C TYR A 17 5.30 -6.28 2.00
N ASP A 18 5.71 -7.46 1.58
CA ASP A 18 4.80 -8.56 1.29
C ASP A 18 5.54 -9.88 1.53
N LEU A 19 4.78 -10.96 1.70
CA LEU A 19 5.36 -12.29 1.80
C LEU A 19 5.95 -12.69 0.43
N PRO A 20 7.11 -13.36 0.41
CA PRO A 20 7.67 -13.83 -0.85
C PRO A 20 6.71 -14.79 -1.56
N ARG A 21 6.63 -14.65 -2.88
CA ARG A 21 5.72 -15.44 -3.71
C ARG A 21 6.50 -16.16 -4.81
N ASP A 22 5.93 -17.27 -5.29
CA ASP A 22 6.50 -18.00 -6.40
C ASP A 22 6.10 -17.36 -7.75
N GLU A 23 6.50 -17.99 -8.84
CA GLU A 23 6.22 -17.48 -10.19
C GLU A 23 4.73 -17.39 -10.49
N LYS A 24 3.91 -18.17 -9.78
CA LYS A 24 2.46 -18.19 -9.96
C LYS A 24 1.75 -17.15 -9.07
N GLY A 25 2.50 -16.41 -8.26
CA GLY A 25 1.95 -15.43 -7.33
C GLY A 25 1.46 -16.01 -6.02
N GLU A 26 1.73 -17.26 -5.74
CA GLU A 26 1.36 -17.92 -4.49
C GLU A 26 2.44 -17.74 -3.43
N VAL A 27 2.02 -17.54 -2.18
CA VAL A 27 2.94 -17.39 -1.05
C VAL A 27 3.74 -18.67 -0.87
N LEU A 28 5.06 -18.53 -0.76
CA LEU A 28 5.93 -19.67 -0.45
C LEU A 28 5.63 -20.18 0.95
N ARG A 29 5.34 -21.49 1.06
CA ARG A 29 4.97 -22.11 2.33
C ARG A 29 5.93 -23.24 2.69
N ASP A 30 6.08 -23.47 3.99
CA ASP A 30 6.84 -24.59 4.49
C ASP A 30 5.98 -25.88 4.48
N ASP A 31 6.54 -26.97 4.98
CA ASP A 31 5.86 -28.26 5.01
C ASP A 31 4.60 -28.28 5.88
N ASP A 32 4.51 -27.35 6.84
CA ASP A 32 3.37 -27.24 7.74
C ASP A 32 2.30 -26.26 7.23
N GLY A 33 2.50 -25.68 6.04
CA GLY A 33 1.57 -24.75 5.44
C GLY A 33 1.70 -23.31 5.89
N TYR A 34 2.68 -23.00 6.73
CA TYR A 34 2.96 -21.63 7.14
C TYR A 34 3.83 -20.91 6.12
N PRO A 35 3.78 -19.57 6.05
CA PRO A 35 4.69 -18.84 5.18
C PRO A 35 6.15 -19.23 5.48
N ALA A 36 6.89 -19.58 4.44
CA ALA A 36 8.27 -20.06 4.59
C ALA A 36 9.24 -18.97 5.03
N GLN A 37 8.90 -17.71 4.79
CA GLN A 37 9.74 -16.57 5.09
C GLN A 37 8.91 -15.42 5.65
N GLU A 38 9.58 -14.51 6.34
CA GLU A 38 8.94 -13.27 6.80
C GLU A 38 8.72 -12.31 5.63
N PRO A 39 7.82 -11.30 5.80
CA PRO A 39 7.63 -10.29 4.77
C PRO A 39 8.94 -9.60 4.38
N VAL A 40 9.10 -9.34 3.08
CA VAL A 40 10.29 -8.67 2.55
C VAL A 40 9.88 -7.39 1.83
N ASN A 41 10.82 -6.44 1.75
CA ASN A 41 10.61 -5.22 1.00
C ASN A 41 10.49 -5.56 -0.49
N VAL A 42 9.34 -5.25 -1.09
CA VAL A 42 9.06 -5.61 -2.48
C VAL A 42 9.94 -4.86 -3.49
N PHE A 43 10.59 -3.78 -3.06
CA PHE A 43 11.50 -2.98 -3.89
C PHE A 43 12.97 -3.27 -3.60
N GLY A 44 13.26 -4.29 -2.81
CA GLY A 44 14.62 -4.64 -2.41
C GLY A 44 15.09 -3.93 -1.15
N PRO A 45 16.23 -4.33 -0.59
CA PRO A 45 16.75 -3.72 0.64
C PRO A 45 16.93 -2.21 0.51
N GLY A 46 16.34 -1.45 1.43
CA GLY A 46 16.39 0.00 1.42
C GLY A 46 15.53 0.67 0.36
N GLY A 47 14.81 -0.11 -0.44
CA GLY A 47 13.97 0.42 -1.51
C GLY A 47 12.66 1.00 -0.99
N GLY A 48 12.05 1.84 -1.81
CA GLY A 48 10.76 2.44 -1.51
C GLY A 48 10.26 3.25 -2.70
N ARG A 49 9.18 3.96 -2.49
CA ARG A 49 8.61 4.82 -3.53
C ARG A 49 8.16 6.14 -2.92
N SER A 50 8.19 7.17 -3.72
CA SER A 50 7.62 8.47 -3.35
C SER A 50 6.18 8.51 -3.82
N CYS A 51 5.29 9.04 -2.98
CA CYS A 51 3.88 9.14 -3.30
C CYS A 51 3.30 10.46 -2.82
N LYS A 52 2.11 10.80 -3.34
CA LYS A 52 1.28 11.83 -2.78
C LYS A 52 0.39 11.17 -1.74
N TRP A 53 0.52 11.55 -0.49
CA TRP A 53 -0.25 11.00 0.61
C TRP A 53 -1.36 11.96 1.00
N GLU A 54 -2.59 11.51 0.91
CA GLU A 54 -3.77 12.30 1.26
C GLU A 54 -4.56 11.59 2.34
N ASP A 55 -4.49 12.09 3.57
CA ASP A 55 -5.32 11.57 4.66
C ASP A 55 -6.77 11.94 4.41
N ALA A 56 -7.69 11.02 4.68
CA ALA A 56 -9.11 11.33 4.68
C ALA A 56 -9.44 12.21 5.89
N TRP A 57 -10.41 13.10 5.74
CA TRP A 57 -10.80 14.02 6.79
C TRP A 57 -12.27 14.43 6.65
N GLY A 58 -12.82 15.01 7.72
CA GLY A 58 -14.21 15.46 7.72
C GLY A 58 -15.19 14.29 7.63
N SER A 59 -16.20 14.44 6.79
CA SER A 59 -17.25 13.43 6.62
C SER A 59 -16.70 12.09 6.09
N GLN A 60 -15.59 12.11 5.36
CA GLN A 60 -14.94 10.89 4.87
C GLN A 60 -14.43 10.02 6.03
N VAL A 61 -13.85 10.65 7.06
CA VAL A 61 -13.36 9.94 8.24
C VAL A 61 -14.53 9.32 9.00
N TYR A 62 -15.60 10.08 9.16
CA TYR A 62 -16.80 9.61 9.85
C TYR A 62 -17.40 8.39 9.13
N ALA A 63 -17.59 8.50 7.82
CA ALA A 63 -18.13 7.39 7.02
C ALA A 63 -17.22 6.16 7.06
N ALA A 64 -15.90 6.35 7.03
CA ALA A 64 -14.95 5.25 7.12
C ALA A 64 -15.03 4.52 8.46
N ARG A 65 -15.15 5.26 9.56
CA ARG A 65 -15.32 4.66 10.90
C ARG A 65 -16.59 3.85 11.01
N GLN A 66 -17.68 4.31 10.39
CA GLN A 66 -18.94 3.55 10.36
C GLN A 66 -18.76 2.23 9.62
N ALA A 67 -17.88 2.17 8.64
CA ALA A 67 -17.55 0.96 7.89
C ALA A 67 -16.43 0.14 8.54
N GLY A 68 -15.91 0.55 9.69
CA GLY A 68 -14.82 -0.16 10.36
C GLY A 68 -13.42 0.18 9.86
N VAL A 69 -13.28 1.23 9.07
CA VAL A 69 -12.00 1.66 8.52
C VAL A 69 -11.36 2.71 9.43
N THR A 70 -10.09 2.50 9.78
CA THR A 70 -9.35 3.36 10.70
C THR A 70 -8.26 4.14 9.96
N ASP A 71 -8.21 5.45 10.18
CA ASP A 71 -7.22 6.37 9.61
C ASP A 71 -7.00 6.14 8.10
N PRO A 72 -8.07 6.23 7.29
CA PRO A 72 -7.94 5.97 5.86
C PRO A 72 -7.12 7.04 5.15
N ALA A 73 -6.37 6.64 4.14
CA ALA A 73 -5.60 7.54 3.29
C ALA A 73 -5.60 7.06 1.85
N THR A 74 -5.35 7.98 0.94
CA THR A 74 -5.22 7.68 -0.49
C THR A 74 -3.82 8.07 -0.93
N LEU A 75 -3.10 7.11 -1.52
CA LEU A 75 -1.78 7.30 -2.05
C LEU A 75 -1.84 7.36 -3.56
N THR A 76 -1.22 8.36 -4.16
CA THR A 76 -1.07 8.44 -5.61
C THR A 76 0.41 8.40 -5.94
N LEU A 77 0.80 7.48 -6.81
CA LEU A 77 2.22 7.28 -7.16
C LEU A 77 2.34 6.74 -8.58
N ARG A 78 3.57 6.68 -9.07
CA ARG A 78 3.84 6.07 -10.36
C ARG A 78 3.49 4.59 -10.31
N TYR A 79 2.92 4.09 -11.39
CA TYR A 79 2.45 2.71 -11.47
C TYR A 79 3.57 1.72 -11.19
N THR A 80 3.27 0.72 -10.37
CA THR A 80 4.11 -0.45 -10.15
C THR A 80 3.21 -1.65 -9.87
N PRO A 81 3.47 -2.79 -10.51
CA PRO A 81 2.70 -4.01 -10.24
C PRO A 81 3.04 -4.67 -8.91
N ARG A 82 4.06 -4.17 -8.22
CA ARG A 82 4.54 -4.77 -6.95
C ARG A 82 3.67 -4.43 -5.75
N ILE A 83 2.83 -3.40 -5.85
CA ILE A 83 1.91 -3.05 -4.77
C ILE A 83 0.57 -3.72 -5.04
N THR A 84 0.17 -4.61 -4.13
CA THR A 84 -1.08 -5.37 -4.22
C THR A 84 -1.85 -5.26 -2.92
N THR A 85 -3.06 -5.80 -2.89
CA THR A 85 -3.91 -5.76 -1.70
C THR A 85 -3.38 -6.59 -0.53
N THR A 86 -2.36 -7.41 -0.75
CA THR A 86 -1.74 -8.22 0.31
C THR A 86 -0.55 -7.52 0.96
N CYS A 87 -0.13 -6.37 0.44
CA CYS A 87 1.04 -5.65 0.93
C CYS A 87 0.76 -4.91 2.23
N THR A 88 1.83 -4.67 2.99
CA THR A 88 1.84 -3.78 4.15
C THR A 88 2.69 -2.57 3.81
N ILE A 89 2.20 -1.37 4.11
CA ILE A 89 2.86 -0.12 3.76
C ILE A 89 3.26 0.61 5.03
N TYR A 90 4.49 1.15 5.04
CA TYR A 90 4.99 2.01 6.11
C TYR A 90 5.25 3.41 5.54
N ARG A 91 4.76 4.43 6.23
CA ARG A 91 4.93 5.83 5.83
C ARG A 91 6.18 6.42 6.46
N GLY A 92 7.17 6.74 5.64
CA GLY A 92 8.41 7.36 6.11
C GLY A 92 9.07 6.51 7.19
N ARG A 93 9.30 7.12 8.35
CA ARG A 93 9.90 6.45 9.50
C ARG A 93 8.89 5.98 10.55
N ASP A 94 7.60 6.16 10.28
CA ASP A 94 6.55 5.70 11.18
C ASP A 94 6.58 4.17 11.24
N PRO A 95 6.75 3.56 12.43
CA PRO A 95 6.79 2.10 12.54
C PRO A 95 5.42 1.45 12.47
N ARG A 96 4.35 2.23 12.47
CA ARG A 96 2.98 1.69 12.44
C ARG A 96 2.59 1.32 11.02
N PRO A 97 2.09 0.09 10.82
CA PRO A 97 1.75 -0.38 9.48
C PRO A 97 0.40 0.15 8.98
N TYR A 98 0.30 0.24 7.65
CA TYR A 98 -0.96 0.42 6.95
C TYR A 98 -1.22 -0.81 6.10
N GLU A 99 -2.47 -1.24 6.01
CA GLU A 99 -2.86 -2.29 5.08
C GLU A 99 -3.50 -1.69 3.84
N VAL A 100 -3.37 -2.38 2.72
CA VAL A 100 -3.93 -1.94 1.45
C VAL A 100 -5.39 -2.39 1.36
N ILE A 101 -6.28 -1.42 1.11
CA ILE A 101 -7.70 -1.70 0.90
C ILE A 101 -7.97 -2.00 -0.56
N SER A 102 -7.42 -1.15 -1.45
CA SER A 102 -7.64 -1.30 -2.89
C SER A 102 -6.49 -0.69 -3.67
N VAL A 103 -6.30 -1.18 -4.88
CA VAL A 103 -5.29 -0.69 -5.82
C VAL A 103 -5.99 -0.45 -7.15
N ARG A 104 -5.75 0.71 -7.74
CA ARG A 104 -6.34 1.07 -9.02
C ARG A 104 -5.30 1.70 -9.94
N ASP A 105 -5.23 1.21 -11.17
CA ASP A 105 -4.46 1.82 -12.24
C ASP A 105 -5.29 2.98 -12.82
N ILE A 106 -4.81 4.21 -12.66
CA ILE A 106 -5.57 5.38 -13.09
C ILE A 106 -5.61 5.42 -14.62
N GLY A 107 -6.82 5.30 -15.18
CA GLY A 107 -7.04 5.34 -16.61
C GLY A 107 -6.52 4.13 -17.37
N ASP A 108 -6.19 3.05 -16.71
CA ASP A 108 -5.68 1.81 -17.32
C ASP A 108 -4.45 2.00 -18.21
N ARG A 109 -3.61 2.99 -17.88
CA ARG A 109 -2.45 3.36 -18.70
C ARG A 109 -1.11 2.91 -18.14
N HIS A 110 -1.08 2.28 -16.96
CA HIS A 110 0.14 1.89 -16.26
C HIS A 110 1.11 3.07 -16.06
N ALA A 111 0.58 4.28 -15.96
CA ALA A 111 1.39 5.47 -15.68
C ALA A 111 1.32 5.87 -14.22
N TRP A 112 0.12 5.94 -13.67
CA TRP A 112 -0.14 6.32 -12.28
C TRP A 112 -1.10 5.32 -11.65
N MET A 113 -0.96 5.14 -10.34
CA MET A 113 -1.87 4.27 -9.59
C MET A 113 -2.34 4.96 -8.33
N GLU A 114 -3.51 4.54 -7.87
CA GLU A 114 -4.09 4.98 -6.61
C GLU A 114 -4.21 3.80 -5.67
N VAL A 115 -3.67 3.95 -4.47
CA VAL A 115 -3.70 2.91 -3.44
C VAL A 115 -4.45 3.47 -2.24
N LYS A 116 -5.54 2.82 -1.86
CA LYS A 116 -6.26 3.18 -0.64
C LYS A 116 -5.79 2.29 0.49
N VAL A 117 -5.48 2.91 1.61
CA VAL A 117 -4.92 2.23 2.77
C VAL A 117 -5.68 2.60 4.03
N GLN A 118 -5.55 1.78 5.04
CA GLN A 118 -6.01 2.08 6.39
C GLN A 118 -4.97 1.64 7.41
N ARG A 119 -5.03 2.21 8.60
CA ARG A 119 -4.14 1.81 9.69
C ARG A 119 -4.44 0.36 10.06
N LYS A 120 -3.42 -0.47 10.04
CA LYS A 120 -3.54 -1.86 10.46
C LYS A 120 -3.45 -1.91 11.98
N GLU A 121 -4.45 -2.52 12.63
CA GLU A 121 -4.40 -2.68 14.06
C GLU A 121 -3.32 -3.70 14.43
N ALA A 122 -2.65 -3.42 15.55
CA ALA A 122 -1.65 -4.34 16.06
C ALA A 122 -2.32 -5.68 16.40
N ALA A 123 -1.68 -6.76 15.99
CA ALA A 123 -2.13 -8.10 16.35
C ALA A 123 -2.09 -8.23 17.88
N LYS A 124 -3.18 -8.68 18.43
CA LYS A 124 -3.27 -8.90 19.88
C LYS A 124 -2.89 -10.34 20.21
#